data_0f2954d3c65fd63d08d333c8ffe39b9d
#
_entry.id   0f2954d3c65fd63d08d333c8ffe39b9d
#
_cell.length_a   1.000
_cell.length_b   1.000
_cell.length_c   1.000
_cell.angle_alpha   90.00
_cell.angle_beta   90.00
_cell.angle_gamma   90.00
#
_symmetry.space_group_name_H-M   'P 1'
#
loop_
_entity.id
_entity.type
_entity.pdbx_description
1 polymer ?
#
loop_
_entity_poly.entity_id
_entity_poly.type
_entity_poly.pdbx_seq_one_letter_code
_entity_poly.pdbx_strand_id
1 'polypeptide(L)'
;ATPEFIIEMGKQGGLGVINAEGLWGRHKDLEGALARIYSQPGDNSIIQELHAAPLDDALLTERISQVRDSGVTVAVRVSPQNAREMAPKVIAAGAELLFIQGTLVSAEHVATGGEPLNLKEFIGSLDVPVIAGGVTDYTTALHLMRTGAAGVIVGAGVTTNAETVGIDSAMATAIADAAAARRDYLDETGG
;
A
#
# COMPACT_ATOMS: atom_id res chain seq x y z
N ALA A 1 -1.26 1.68 11.07
CA ALA A 1 -0.50 2.77 11.71
C ALA A 1 -1.40 3.99 11.86
N THR A 2 -1.37 4.65 13.02
CA THR A 2 -2.08 5.91 13.27
C THR A 2 -1.25 7.09 12.77
N PRO A 3 -1.84 8.28 12.56
CA PRO A 3 -1.08 9.48 12.21
C PRO A 3 0.06 9.78 13.18
N GLU A 4 -0.17 9.61 14.49
CA GLU A 4 0.84 9.84 15.53
C GLU A 4 2.05 8.91 15.36
N PHE A 5 1.82 7.62 15.05
CA PHE A 5 2.88 6.68 14.77
C PHE A 5 3.69 7.08 13.53
N ILE A 6 3.01 7.50 12.46
CA ILE A 6 3.65 7.95 11.22
C ILE A 6 4.55 9.17 11.47
N ILE A 7 4.03 10.14 12.23
CA ILE A 7 4.75 11.37 12.60
C ILE A 7 6.01 11.01 13.40
N GLU A 8 5.87 10.16 14.41
CA GLU A 8 7.02 9.78 15.22
C GLU A 8 8.05 8.97 14.42
N MET A 9 7.61 8.05 13.55
CA MET A 9 8.50 7.32 12.64
C MET A 9 9.30 8.28 11.76
N GLY A 10 8.66 9.29 11.19
CA GLY A 10 9.31 10.30 10.36
C GLY A 10 10.33 11.13 11.15
N LYS A 11 10.01 11.56 12.38
CA LYS A 11 10.94 12.29 13.26
C LYS A 11 12.19 11.48 13.61
N GLN A 12 12.09 10.16 13.67
CA GLN A 12 13.22 9.26 13.91
C GLN A 12 14.00 8.93 12.62
N GLY A 13 13.70 9.59 11.51
CA GLY A 13 14.40 9.39 10.22
C GLY A 13 13.91 8.18 9.42
N GLY A 14 12.78 7.59 9.82
CA GLY A 14 12.12 6.51 9.10
C GLY A 14 11.00 7.02 8.17
N LEU A 15 10.40 6.11 7.41
CA LEU A 15 9.23 6.39 6.58
C LEU A 15 8.03 5.60 7.11
N GLY A 16 7.06 6.32 7.65
CA GLY A 16 5.77 5.73 8.01
C GLY A 16 4.80 5.77 6.83
N VAL A 17 4.05 4.68 6.62
CA VAL A 17 3.08 4.59 5.52
C VAL A 17 1.67 4.43 6.07
N ILE A 18 0.79 5.36 5.73
CA ILE A 18 -0.62 5.36 6.12
C ILE A 18 -1.38 4.39 5.22
N ASN A 19 -2.14 3.46 5.81
CA ASN A 19 -3.09 2.66 5.05
C ASN A 19 -4.41 3.43 4.89
N ALA A 20 -4.67 3.99 3.72
CA ALA A 20 -5.88 4.79 3.45
C ALA A 20 -7.19 4.04 3.69
N GLU A 21 -7.18 2.71 3.66
CA GLU A 21 -8.35 1.85 3.87
C GLU A 21 -8.47 1.34 5.32
N GLY A 22 -7.63 1.84 6.23
CA GLY A 22 -7.59 1.46 7.63
C GLY A 22 -8.77 1.99 8.47
N LEU A 23 -8.86 1.51 9.71
CA LEU A 23 -9.92 1.91 10.66
C LEU A 23 -9.93 3.40 10.96
N TRP A 24 -8.77 4.04 10.95
CA TRP A 24 -8.61 5.47 11.25
C TRP A 24 -9.24 6.40 10.19
N GLY A 25 -9.53 5.92 9.00
CA GLY A 25 -10.30 6.62 7.97
C GLY A 25 -11.80 6.31 8.01
N ARG A 26 -12.24 5.42 8.94
CA ARG A 26 -13.63 4.97 9.08
C ARG A 26 -14.25 5.38 10.41
N HIS A 27 -13.44 5.49 11.46
CA HIS A 27 -13.91 5.75 12.82
C HIS A 27 -13.23 6.99 13.39
N LYS A 28 -14.05 7.98 13.73
CA LYS A 28 -13.58 9.20 14.40
C LYS A 28 -13.00 8.87 15.78
N ASP A 29 -13.67 8.00 16.53
CA ASP A 29 -13.20 7.42 17.79
C ASP A 29 -12.39 6.15 17.51
N LEU A 30 -11.12 6.33 17.16
CA LEU A 30 -10.21 5.22 16.89
C LEU A 30 -9.85 4.44 18.15
N GLU A 31 -9.71 5.12 19.30
CA GLU A 31 -9.37 4.48 20.57
C GLU A 31 -10.50 3.53 21.02
N GLY A 32 -11.76 3.96 20.91
CA GLY A 32 -12.91 3.12 21.18
C GLY A 32 -13.00 1.92 20.23
N ALA A 33 -12.72 2.11 18.94
CA ALA A 33 -12.68 1.01 17.98
C ALA A 33 -11.57 -0.01 18.30
N LEU A 34 -10.37 0.45 18.65
CA LEU A 34 -9.27 -0.42 19.06
C LEU A 34 -9.55 -1.12 20.39
N ALA A 35 -10.14 -0.43 21.36
CA ALA A 35 -10.53 -1.03 22.64
C ALA A 35 -11.51 -2.21 22.46
N ARG A 36 -12.45 -2.12 21.51
CA ARG A 36 -13.34 -3.23 21.16
C ARG A 36 -12.57 -4.45 20.66
N ILE A 37 -11.56 -4.25 19.80
CA ILE A 37 -10.72 -5.35 19.30
C ILE A 37 -9.94 -5.99 20.45
N TYR A 38 -9.33 -5.18 21.33
CA TYR A 38 -8.54 -5.70 22.46
C TYR A 38 -9.39 -6.40 23.54
N SER A 39 -10.66 -6.02 23.68
CA SER A 39 -11.55 -6.63 24.68
C SER A 39 -11.93 -8.07 24.36
N GLN A 40 -11.82 -8.50 23.10
CA GLN A 40 -12.17 -9.85 22.65
C GLN A 40 -11.08 -10.40 21.69
N PRO A 41 -9.90 -10.76 22.20
CA PRO A 41 -8.81 -11.29 21.39
C PRO A 41 -9.24 -12.57 20.67
N GLY A 42 -9.02 -12.61 19.35
CA GLY A 42 -9.37 -13.75 18.51
C GLY A 42 -10.76 -13.70 17.88
N ASP A 43 -11.60 -12.72 18.24
CA ASP A 43 -12.88 -12.52 17.56
C ASP A 43 -12.72 -11.65 16.30
N ASN A 44 -12.60 -12.32 15.17
CA ASN A 44 -12.47 -11.65 13.87
C ASN A 44 -13.75 -10.93 13.43
N SER A 45 -14.91 -11.25 14.04
CA SER A 45 -16.19 -10.61 13.65
C SER A 45 -16.20 -9.11 13.96
N ILE A 46 -15.57 -8.69 15.06
CA ILE A 46 -15.42 -7.28 15.44
C ILE A 46 -14.57 -6.54 14.41
N ILE A 47 -13.47 -7.14 13.96
CA ILE A 47 -12.60 -6.55 12.94
C ILE A 47 -13.38 -6.40 11.62
N GLN A 48 -14.15 -7.41 11.23
CA GLN A 48 -14.98 -7.37 10.03
C GLN A 48 -16.06 -6.29 10.12
N GLU A 49 -16.75 -6.19 11.27
CA GLU A 49 -17.76 -5.14 11.52
C GLU A 49 -17.14 -3.74 11.40
N LEU A 50 -16.00 -3.51 12.06
CA LEU A 50 -15.34 -2.21 12.04
C LEU A 50 -14.85 -1.84 10.63
N HIS A 51 -14.38 -2.81 9.84
CA HIS A 51 -13.98 -2.60 8.46
C HIS A 51 -15.16 -2.48 7.48
N ALA A 52 -16.35 -2.93 7.84
CA ALA A 52 -17.56 -2.77 7.03
C ALA A 52 -18.09 -1.33 7.02
N ALA A 53 -17.69 -0.51 8.00
CA ALA A 53 -18.03 0.90 7.99
C ALA A 53 -17.44 1.60 6.74
N PRO A 54 -18.18 2.51 6.09
CA PRO A 54 -17.68 3.23 4.92
C PRO A 54 -16.47 4.11 5.29
N LEU A 55 -15.61 4.37 4.32
CA LEU A 55 -14.57 5.38 4.46
C LEU A 55 -15.22 6.77 4.53
N ASP A 56 -14.73 7.59 5.45
CA ASP A 56 -15.11 9.00 5.56
C ASP A 56 -14.00 9.85 4.91
N ASP A 57 -14.31 10.42 3.75
CA ASP A 57 -13.34 11.21 2.97
C ASP A 57 -12.85 12.45 3.73
N ALA A 58 -13.70 13.05 4.58
CA ALA A 58 -13.31 14.21 5.39
C ALA A 58 -12.34 13.80 6.51
N LEU A 59 -12.63 12.70 7.17
CA LEU A 59 -11.75 12.13 8.20
C LEU A 59 -10.42 11.66 7.61
N LEU A 60 -10.45 11.02 6.42
CA LEU A 60 -9.24 10.61 5.70
C LEU A 60 -8.35 11.82 5.39
N THR A 61 -8.95 12.89 4.86
CA THR A 61 -8.25 14.14 4.56
C THR A 61 -7.67 14.78 5.82
N GLU A 62 -8.43 14.85 6.91
CA GLU A 62 -7.98 15.37 8.21
C GLU A 62 -6.74 14.62 8.72
N ARG A 63 -6.78 13.28 8.70
CA ARG A 63 -5.69 12.43 9.19
C ARG A 63 -4.42 12.54 8.35
N ILE A 64 -4.55 12.60 7.03
CA ILE A 64 -3.40 12.81 6.12
C ILE A 64 -2.83 14.22 6.31
N SER A 65 -3.68 15.24 6.43
CA SER A 65 -3.26 16.63 6.68
C SER A 65 -2.51 16.77 8.00
N GLN A 66 -2.92 16.04 9.05
CA GLN A 66 -2.22 16.01 10.33
C GLN A 66 -0.75 15.56 10.17
N VAL A 67 -0.52 14.54 9.35
CA VAL A 67 0.85 14.07 9.04
C VAL A 67 1.60 15.12 8.22
N ARG A 68 1.00 15.65 7.16
CA ARG A 68 1.59 16.71 6.32
C ARG A 68 2.02 17.91 7.15
N ASP A 69 1.14 18.38 8.02
CA ASP A 69 1.37 19.61 8.82
C ASP A 69 2.45 19.42 9.89
N SER A 70 2.84 18.19 10.20
CA SER A 70 3.97 17.86 11.07
C SER A 70 5.33 18.00 10.37
N GLY A 71 5.36 18.13 9.04
CA GLY A 71 6.58 18.30 8.25
C GLY A 71 7.34 17.01 7.94
N VAL A 72 6.77 15.83 8.26
CA VAL A 72 7.35 14.54 7.83
C VAL A 72 6.79 14.13 6.46
N THR A 73 7.53 13.29 5.74
CA THR A 73 7.09 12.78 4.43
C THR A 73 5.78 12.01 4.55
N VAL A 74 4.83 12.35 3.70
CA VAL A 74 3.50 11.76 3.67
C VAL A 74 3.44 10.63 2.66
N ALA A 75 3.52 9.40 3.14
CA ALA A 75 3.38 8.19 2.33
C ALA A 75 2.04 7.51 2.62
N VAL A 76 1.29 7.20 1.58
CA VAL A 76 -0.06 6.61 1.70
C VAL A 76 -0.14 5.33 0.88
N ARG A 77 -0.70 4.27 1.49
CA ARG A 77 -0.97 3.00 0.84
C ARG A 77 -2.44 2.88 0.48
N VAL A 78 -2.69 2.40 -0.74
CA VAL A 78 -4.00 1.98 -1.24
C VAL A 78 -3.91 0.57 -1.80
N SER A 79 -5.04 -0.16 -1.82
CA SER A 79 -5.11 -1.44 -2.52
C SER A 79 -5.22 -1.22 -4.03
N PRO A 80 -4.80 -2.19 -4.87
CA PRO A 80 -4.97 -2.09 -6.32
C PRO A 80 -6.43 -1.91 -6.75
N GLN A 81 -7.36 -2.52 -6.02
CA GLN A 81 -8.80 -2.44 -6.29
C GLN A 81 -9.35 -1.03 -6.15
N ASN A 82 -8.86 -0.28 -5.17
CA ASN A 82 -9.36 1.05 -4.83
C ASN A 82 -8.43 2.18 -5.30
N ALA A 83 -7.29 1.84 -5.93
CA ALA A 83 -6.27 2.82 -6.29
C ALA A 83 -6.82 3.93 -7.19
N ARG A 84 -7.63 3.60 -8.20
CA ARG A 84 -8.20 4.57 -9.15
C ARG A 84 -9.08 5.61 -8.46
N GLU A 85 -9.87 5.21 -7.49
CA GLU A 85 -10.75 6.10 -6.75
C GLU A 85 -10.01 6.87 -5.66
N MET A 86 -9.12 6.19 -4.93
CA MET A 86 -8.53 6.76 -3.73
C MET A 86 -7.28 7.61 -3.98
N ALA A 87 -6.49 7.30 -5.02
CA ALA A 87 -5.25 8.04 -5.27
C ALA A 87 -5.47 9.55 -5.44
N PRO A 88 -6.44 10.04 -6.25
CA PRO A 88 -6.69 11.47 -6.34
C PRO A 88 -7.04 12.12 -5.00
N LYS A 89 -7.81 11.42 -4.16
CA LYS A 89 -8.23 11.92 -2.84
C LYS A 89 -7.05 12.06 -1.88
N VAL A 90 -6.20 11.02 -1.78
CA VAL A 90 -5.06 11.05 -0.86
C VAL A 90 -3.96 12.01 -1.33
N ILE A 91 -3.75 12.15 -2.64
CA ILE A 91 -2.81 13.12 -3.21
C ILE A 91 -3.30 14.55 -2.93
N ALA A 92 -4.59 14.84 -3.14
CA ALA A 92 -5.18 16.14 -2.82
C ALA A 92 -5.09 16.47 -1.33
N ALA A 93 -5.12 15.47 -0.43
CA ALA A 93 -4.91 15.63 1.00
C ALA A 93 -3.44 15.91 1.39
N GLY A 94 -2.48 15.62 0.50
CA GLY A 94 -1.06 15.91 0.68
C GLY A 94 -0.13 14.70 0.63
N ALA A 95 -0.56 13.56 0.09
CA ALA A 95 0.34 12.42 -0.11
C ALA A 95 1.45 12.79 -1.12
N GLU A 96 2.70 12.53 -0.72
CA GLU A 96 3.92 12.76 -1.51
C GLU A 96 4.46 11.47 -2.12
N LEU A 97 4.10 10.32 -1.54
CA LEU A 97 4.43 8.98 -2.03
C LEU A 97 3.16 8.12 -1.99
N LEU A 98 2.89 7.40 -3.08
CA LEU A 98 1.78 6.47 -3.17
C LEU A 98 2.30 5.03 -3.21
N PHE A 99 1.77 4.19 -2.30
CA PHE A 99 2.02 2.76 -2.29
C PHE A 99 0.79 2.02 -2.83
N ILE A 100 0.94 1.28 -3.93
CA ILE A 100 -0.09 0.36 -4.43
C ILE A 100 0.32 -1.04 -4.00
N GLN A 101 -0.33 -1.53 -2.95
CA GLN A 101 0.07 -2.79 -2.32
C GLN A 101 -1.09 -3.77 -2.23
N GLY A 102 -0.93 -4.92 -2.89
CA GLY A 102 -1.75 -6.12 -2.74
C GLY A 102 -0.89 -7.31 -2.30
N THR A 103 -1.50 -8.49 -2.21
CA THR A 103 -0.77 -9.73 -1.91
C THR A 103 0.22 -10.05 -3.03
N LEU A 104 -0.26 -10.02 -4.27
CA LEU A 104 0.55 -10.02 -5.50
C LEU A 104 -0.01 -8.94 -6.42
N VAL A 105 0.86 -8.18 -7.06
CA VAL A 105 0.48 -7.14 -8.02
C VAL A 105 1.17 -7.43 -9.34
N SER A 106 0.38 -7.52 -10.39
CA SER A 106 0.87 -7.55 -11.78
C SER A 106 0.72 -6.18 -12.43
N ALA A 107 1.31 -6.00 -13.61
CA ALA A 107 1.17 -4.76 -14.37
C ALA A 107 -0.29 -4.45 -14.77
N GLU A 108 -1.12 -5.48 -14.83
CA GLU A 108 -2.57 -5.38 -15.01
C GLU A 108 -3.28 -6.05 -13.84
N HIS A 109 -4.12 -5.30 -13.14
CA HIS A 109 -4.96 -5.83 -12.09
C HIS A 109 -6.39 -5.98 -12.59
N VAL A 110 -6.89 -7.21 -12.59
CA VAL A 110 -8.27 -7.52 -12.99
C VAL A 110 -9.15 -7.61 -11.74
N ALA A 111 -10.13 -6.75 -11.65
CA ALA A 111 -11.13 -6.77 -10.59
C ALA A 111 -12.44 -7.41 -11.08
N THR A 112 -13.10 -8.16 -10.22
CA THR A 112 -14.43 -8.71 -10.53
C THR A 112 -15.45 -7.57 -10.62
N GLY A 113 -15.98 -7.31 -11.81
CA GLY A 113 -17.02 -6.31 -12.04
C GLY A 113 -16.53 -4.87 -12.28
N GLY A 114 -15.22 -4.66 -12.48
CA GLY A 114 -14.64 -3.35 -12.80
C GLY A 114 -13.73 -3.38 -14.04
N GLU A 115 -13.33 -2.20 -14.51
CA GLU A 115 -12.28 -2.12 -15.52
C GLU A 115 -10.93 -2.53 -14.91
N PRO A 116 -10.08 -3.29 -15.66
CA PRO A 116 -8.74 -3.63 -15.23
C PRO A 116 -7.94 -2.35 -14.90
N LEU A 117 -7.15 -2.37 -13.84
CA LEU A 117 -6.20 -1.32 -13.53
C LEU A 117 -4.93 -1.53 -14.36
N ASN A 118 -4.78 -0.78 -15.45
CA ASN A 118 -3.50 -0.69 -16.17
C ASN A 118 -2.55 0.22 -15.37
N LEU A 119 -1.59 -0.40 -14.67
CA LEU A 119 -0.68 0.34 -13.79
C LEU A 119 0.20 1.33 -14.56
N LYS A 120 0.60 1.02 -15.80
CA LYS A 120 1.43 1.92 -16.60
C LYS A 120 0.70 3.23 -16.92
N GLU A 121 -0.53 3.15 -17.37
CA GLU A 121 -1.36 4.33 -17.65
C GLU A 121 -1.68 5.08 -16.36
N PHE A 122 -2.02 4.35 -15.32
CA PHE A 122 -2.37 4.91 -14.03
C PHE A 122 -1.19 5.65 -13.38
N ILE A 123 -0.02 5.01 -13.29
CA ILE A 123 1.19 5.63 -12.73
C ILE A 123 1.60 6.86 -13.56
N GLY A 124 1.52 6.76 -14.90
CA GLY A 124 1.83 7.87 -15.80
C GLY A 124 0.88 9.06 -15.70
N SER A 125 -0.30 8.88 -15.08
CA SER A 125 -1.27 9.96 -14.84
C SER A 125 -1.09 10.69 -13.52
N LEU A 126 -0.19 10.22 -12.64
CA LEU A 126 0.01 10.76 -11.31
C LEU A 126 1.26 11.65 -11.22
N ASP A 127 1.18 12.71 -10.42
CA ASP A 127 2.28 13.64 -10.19
C ASP A 127 3.18 13.24 -8.99
N VAL A 128 2.90 12.11 -8.35
CA VAL A 128 3.66 11.59 -7.20
C VAL A 128 4.31 10.24 -7.55
N PRO A 129 5.50 9.96 -7.00
CA PRO A 129 6.14 8.65 -7.19
C PRO A 129 5.28 7.53 -6.61
N VAL A 130 5.22 6.41 -7.35
CA VAL A 130 4.47 5.22 -6.98
C VAL A 130 5.41 4.07 -6.67
N ILE A 131 5.19 3.41 -5.53
CA ILE A 131 5.83 2.16 -5.14
C ILE A 131 4.77 1.06 -5.20
N ALA A 132 5.01 0.02 -5.99
CA ALA A 132 4.02 -1.03 -6.25
C ALA A 132 4.53 -2.42 -5.84
N GLY A 133 3.63 -3.30 -5.42
CA GLY A 133 3.94 -4.69 -5.04
C GLY A 133 2.80 -5.34 -4.25
N GLY A 134 3.00 -6.60 -3.79
CA GLY A 134 4.23 -7.40 -3.77
C GLY A 134 4.56 -8.15 -5.06
N VAL A 135 5.85 -8.34 -5.24
CA VAL A 135 6.40 -9.19 -6.28
C VAL A 135 7.31 -10.26 -5.66
N THR A 136 7.42 -11.44 -6.28
CA THR A 136 8.19 -12.56 -5.73
C THR A 136 9.14 -13.19 -6.73
N ASP A 137 9.21 -12.66 -7.96
CA ASP A 137 10.05 -13.21 -9.04
C ASP A 137 10.56 -12.09 -9.97
N TYR A 138 11.57 -12.44 -10.77
CA TYR A 138 12.22 -11.57 -11.73
C TYR A 138 11.25 -10.94 -12.73
N THR A 139 10.40 -11.76 -13.35
CA THR A 139 9.53 -11.33 -14.46
C THR A 139 8.51 -10.30 -13.97
N THR A 140 7.86 -10.57 -12.85
CA THR A 140 6.86 -9.67 -12.25
C THR A 140 7.51 -8.38 -11.79
N ALA A 141 8.71 -8.45 -11.16
CA ALA A 141 9.46 -7.28 -10.75
C ALA A 141 9.81 -6.39 -11.94
N LEU A 142 10.37 -6.96 -13.03
CA LEU A 142 10.73 -6.24 -14.23
C LEU A 142 9.51 -5.58 -14.91
N HIS A 143 8.38 -6.29 -14.96
CA HIS A 143 7.14 -5.75 -15.52
C HIS A 143 6.65 -4.54 -14.72
N LEU A 144 6.68 -4.60 -13.39
CA LEU A 144 6.30 -3.45 -12.55
C LEU A 144 7.25 -2.27 -12.73
N MET A 145 8.56 -2.50 -12.80
CA MET A 145 9.54 -1.41 -13.08
C MET A 145 9.24 -0.74 -14.41
N ARG A 146 8.90 -1.50 -15.45
CA ARG A 146 8.54 -0.99 -16.78
C ARG A 146 7.22 -0.22 -16.83
N THR A 147 6.39 -0.28 -15.79
CA THR A 147 5.20 0.59 -15.66
C THR A 147 5.54 2.02 -15.27
N GLY A 148 6.79 2.32 -14.89
CA GLY A 148 7.21 3.61 -14.37
C GLY A 148 7.14 3.69 -12.84
N ALA A 149 6.97 2.57 -12.15
CA ALA A 149 7.01 2.56 -10.69
C ALA A 149 8.39 3.02 -10.19
N ALA A 150 8.40 3.93 -9.21
CA ALA A 150 9.63 4.43 -8.58
C ALA A 150 10.30 3.38 -7.68
N GLY A 151 9.56 2.35 -7.30
CA GLY A 151 10.06 1.22 -6.53
C GLY A 151 9.11 0.02 -6.56
N VAL A 152 9.65 -1.16 -6.20
CA VAL A 152 8.85 -2.38 -6.07
C VAL A 152 8.97 -2.93 -4.66
N ILE A 153 7.86 -3.46 -4.15
CA ILE A 153 7.81 -4.16 -2.85
C ILE A 153 8.06 -5.63 -3.13
N VAL A 154 9.13 -6.18 -2.53
CA VAL A 154 9.46 -7.61 -2.68
C VAL A 154 8.79 -8.39 -1.56
N GLY A 155 8.07 -9.46 -1.94
CA GLY A 155 7.31 -10.30 -1.04
C GLY A 155 5.84 -9.93 -0.92
N ALA A 156 5.07 -10.88 -0.42
CA ALA A 156 3.62 -10.76 -0.24
C ALA A 156 3.19 -10.69 1.24
N GLY A 157 4.15 -10.78 2.16
CA GLY A 157 3.87 -11.01 3.57
C GLY A 157 3.43 -12.45 3.84
N VAL A 158 3.07 -12.76 5.07
CA VAL A 158 2.48 -14.06 5.42
C VAL A 158 1.09 -14.14 4.81
N THR A 159 0.84 -15.15 4.01
CA THR A 159 -0.45 -15.38 3.35
C THR A 159 -1.15 -16.60 3.95
N THR A 160 -2.47 -16.63 3.88
CA THR A 160 -3.26 -17.81 4.29
C THR A 160 -2.83 -19.06 3.51
N ASN A 161 -2.41 -18.91 2.26
CA ASN A 161 -1.93 -20.01 1.44
C ASN A 161 -0.62 -20.60 1.99
N ALA A 162 0.33 -19.74 2.40
CA ALA A 162 1.57 -20.20 3.02
C ALA A 162 1.30 -20.99 4.32
N GLU A 163 0.42 -20.48 5.16
CA GLU A 163 0.05 -21.14 6.42
C GLU A 163 -0.73 -22.44 6.22
N THR A 164 -1.67 -22.45 5.27
CA THR A 164 -2.60 -23.57 5.10
C THR A 164 -2.06 -24.67 4.20
N VAL A 165 -1.35 -24.33 3.12
CA VAL A 165 -0.89 -25.28 2.09
C VAL A 165 0.63 -25.36 1.96
N GLY A 166 1.36 -24.56 2.71
CA GLY A 166 2.83 -24.56 2.70
C GLY A 166 3.45 -24.03 1.39
N ILE A 167 2.68 -23.30 0.58
CA ILE A 167 3.16 -22.72 -0.67
C ILE A 167 3.58 -21.26 -0.39
N ASP A 168 4.87 -21.01 -0.40
CA ASP A 168 5.42 -19.67 -0.22
C ASP A 168 6.63 -19.46 -1.13
N SER A 169 7.01 -18.19 -1.35
CA SER A 169 8.20 -17.83 -2.10
C SER A 169 9.38 -17.65 -1.15
N ALA A 170 10.51 -18.29 -1.45
CA ALA A 170 11.74 -18.09 -0.69
C ALA A 170 12.18 -16.62 -0.81
N MET A 171 12.13 -15.87 0.27
CA MET A 171 12.40 -14.43 0.27
C MET A 171 13.79 -14.08 -0.25
N ALA A 172 14.81 -14.86 0.09
CA ALA A 172 16.17 -14.63 -0.42
C ALA A 172 16.23 -14.73 -1.95
N THR A 173 15.52 -15.71 -2.54
CA THR A 173 15.41 -15.86 -4.00
C THR A 173 14.64 -14.68 -4.61
N ALA A 174 13.51 -14.33 -4.03
CA ALA A 174 12.70 -13.19 -4.51
C ALA A 174 13.49 -11.87 -4.50
N ILE A 175 14.30 -11.63 -3.47
CA ILE A 175 15.17 -10.45 -3.40
C ILE A 175 16.26 -10.50 -4.49
N ALA A 176 16.89 -11.66 -4.72
CA ALA A 176 17.91 -11.82 -5.76
C ALA A 176 17.30 -11.60 -7.16
N ASP A 177 16.13 -12.14 -7.41
CA ASP A 177 15.38 -11.98 -8.66
C ASP A 177 14.99 -10.51 -8.91
N ALA A 178 14.44 -9.83 -7.91
CA ALA A 178 14.10 -8.42 -8.01
C ALA A 178 15.34 -7.53 -8.21
N ALA A 179 16.46 -7.87 -7.58
CA ALA A 179 17.73 -7.17 -7.77
C ALA A 179 18.29 -7.39 -9.19
N ALA A 180 18.14 -8.59 -9.76
CA ALA A 180 18.50 -8.85 -11.15
C ALA A 180 17.61 -8.05 -12.12
N ALA A 181 16.31 -8.09 -11.91
CA ALA A 181 15.35 -7.30 -12.71
C ALA A 181 15.69 -5.80 -12.69
N ARG A 182 16.08 -5.27 -11.52
CA ARG A 182 16.49 -3.87 -11.39
C ARG A 182 17.75 -3.56 -12.22
N ARG A 183 18.76 -4.42 -12.21
CA ARG A 183 19.96 -4.23 -13.04
C ARG A 183 19.61 -4.18 -14.51
N ASP A 184 18.86 -5.16 -14.98
CA ASP A 184 18.47 -5.24 -16.39
C ASP A 184 17.61 -4.04 -16.82
N TYR A 185 16.70 -3.60 -15.93
CA TYR A 185 15.89 -2.39 -16.17
C TYR A 185 16.75 -1.11 -16.29
N LEU A 186 17.76 -0.95 -15.43
CA LEU A 186 18.69 0.18 -15.50
C LEU A 186 19.54 0.13 -16.78
N ASP A 187 20.00 -1.07 -17.17
CA ASP A 187 20.76 -1.25 -18.43
C ASP A 187 19.89 -0.92 -19.67
N GLU A 188 18.59 -1.29 -19.66
CA GLU A 188 17.64 -0.97 -20.73
C GLU A 188 17.35 0.53 -20.84
N THR A 189 17.28 1.22 -19.71
CA THR A 189 16.84 2.63 -19.64
C THR A 189 17.99 3.64 -19.60
N GLY A 190 19.23 3.18 -19.41
CA GLY A 190 20.42 4.03 -19.37
C GLY A 190 20.52 4.88 -18.08
N GLY A 191 19.87 4.45 -17.01
CA GLY A 191 19.76 5.17 -15.73
C GLY A 191 20.54 4.53 -14.60
#